data_9a7e009cf39fc7b0f0a4bbf77cacfb49
#
_entry.id   9a7e009cf39fc7b0f0a4bbf77cacfb49
#
_cell.length_a   1.000
_cell.length_b   1.000
_cell.length_c   1.000
_cell.angle_alpha   90.00
_cell.angle_beta   90.00
_cell.angle_gamma   90.00
#
_symmetry.space_group_name_H-M   'P 1'
#
loop_
_entity.id
_entity.type
_entity.pdbx_description
1 polymer ?
#
loop_
_entity_poly.entity_id
_entity_poly.type
_entity_poly.pdbx_seq_one_letter_code
_entity_poly.pdbx_strand_id
1 'polypeptide(L)'
;MIGLTIIAAGTSLPELASAIASARRGEHEFVLGNIIGSNLFNMLAVVGLACVISPVDEFSPYVLRRDLPLNALLSLSILIFGLNCRNPKEPGRIRRREAALWLLVFVGYSVVMFLQETGRL
;
A
#
# COMPACT_ATOMS: atom_id res chain seq x y z
N MET A 1 -14.02 15.57 2.06
CA MET A 1 -13.25 14.45 1.53
C MET A 1 -12.01 14.84 0.73
N ILE A 2 -11.99 15.88 -0.10
CA ILE A 2 -10.77 16.38 -0.78
C ILE A 2 -9.60 16.61 0.20
N GLY A 3 -9.87 17.21 1.39
CA GLY A 3 -8.86 17.41 2.42
C GLY A 3 -8.23 16.10 2.95
N LEU A 4 -9.02 15.05 3.12
CA LEU A 4 -8.51 13.74 3.58
C LEU A 4 -7.59 13.10 2.53
N THR A 5 -7.95 13.20 1.26
CA THR A 5 -7.12 12.69 0.14
C THR A 5 -5.80 13.45 0.03
N ILE A 6 -5.83 14.78 0.19
CA ILE A 6 -4.62 15.61 0.19
C ILE A 6 -3.71 15.28 1.37
N ILE A 7 -4.29 15.10 2.57
CA ILE A 7 -3.52 14.70 3.76
C ILE A 7 -2.92 13.32 3.57
N ALA A 8 -3.70 12.34 3.10
CA ALA A 8 -3.21 10.98 2.86
C ALA A 8 -2.09 10.95 1.81
N ALA A 9 -2.23 11.69 0.71
CA ALA A 9 -1.16 11.84 -0.28
C ALA A 9 0.06 12.54 0.32
N GLY A 10 -0.14 13.61 1.10
CA GLY A 10 0.93 14.38 1.73
C GLY A 10 1.74 13.57 2.74
N THR A 11 1.10 12.70 3.52
CA THR A 11 1.79 11.82 4.49
C THR A 11 2.59 10.71 3.82
N SER A 12 2.22 10.30 2.60
CA SER A 12 2.94 9.26 1.84
C SER A 12 4.06 9.82 0.94
N LEU A 13 4.18 11.14 0.80
CA LEU A 13 5.24 11.76 -0.01
C LEU A 13 6.65 11.51 0.53
N PRO A 14 6.93 11.57 1.84
CA PRO A 14 8.25 11.25 2.39
C PRO A 14 8.69 9.82 2.08
N GLU A 15 7.77 8.85 2.22
CA GLU A 15 8.03 7.44 1.90
C GLU A 15 8.33 7.26 0.41
N LEU A 16 7.56 7.93 -0.46
CA LEU A 16 7.80 7.90 -1.90
C LEU A 16 9.16 8.51 -2.26
N ALA A 17 9.51 9.65 -1.69
CA ALA A 17 10.80 10.30 -1.92
C ALA A 17 11.97 9.42 -1.45
N SER A 18 11.86 8.80 -0.27
CA SER A 18 12.83 7.86 0.27
C SER A 18 12.98 6.63 -0.65
N ALA A 19 11.86 6.04 -1.09
CA ALA A 19 11.87 4.90 -1.99
C ALA A 19 12.54 5.22 -3.33
N ILE A 20 12.26 6.39 -3.93
CA ILE A 20 12.90 6.83 -5.18
C ILE A 20 14.40 7.05 -4.99
N ALA A 21 14.80 7.70 -3.90
CA ALA A 21 16.21 7.97 -3.62
C ALA A 21 16.99 6.66 -3.43
N SER A 22 16.46 5.71 -2.67
CA SER A 22 17.08 4.41 -2.43
C SER A 22 17.09 3.53 -3.68
N ALA A 23 16.02 3.54 -4.48
CA ALA A 23 15.98 2.83 -5.75
C ALA A 23 17.06 3.33 -6.73
N ARG A 24 17.31 4.66 -6.77
CA ARG A 24 18.38 5.25 -7.59
C ARG A 24 19.78 4.86 -7.13
N ARG A 25 19.96 4.54 -5.84
CA ARG A 25 21.20 4.03 -5.27
C ARG A 25 21.37 2.52 -5.44
N GLY A 26 20.36 1.83 -5.94
CA GLY A 26 20.36 0.37 -6.07
C GLY A 26 20.03 -0.36 -4.76
N GLU A 27 19.57 0.35 -3.73
CA GLU A 27 19.22 -0.20 -2.41
C GLU A 27 17.81 -0.79 -2.42
N HIS A 28 17.60 -1.83 -3.23
CA HIS A 28 16.26 -2.40 -3.45
C HIS A 28 15.67 -3.06 -2.21
N GLU A 29 16.50 -3.63 -1.35
CA GLU A 29 16.07 -4.24 -0.09
C GLU A 29 15.51 -3.19 0.87
N PHE A 30 16.15 -2.01 0.93
CA PHE A 30 15.66 -0.89 1.72
C PHE A 30 14.30 -0.41 1.23
N VAL A 31 14.11 -0.30 -0.11
CA VAL A 31 12.83 0.11 -0.70
C VAL A 31 11.71 -0.85 -0.28
N LEU A 32 11.95 -2.16 -0.39
CA LEU A 32 10.97 -3.18 0.01
C LEU A 32 10.68 -3.14 1.51
N GLY A 33 11.73 -3.06 2.32
CA GLY A 33 11.60 -2.95 3.78
C GLY A 33 10.81 -1.71 4.20
N ASN A 34 11.05 -0.56 3.58
CA ASN A 34 10.35 0.69 3.84
C ASN A 34 8.85 0.58 3.49
N ILE A 35 8.50 0.01 2.34
CA ILE A 35 7.10 -0.16 1.91
C ILE A 35 6.36 -1.12 2.85
N ILE A 36 6.93 -2.28 3.13
CA ILE A 36 6.31 -3.28 4.01
C ILE A 36 6.24 -2.75 5.44
N GLY A 37 7.31 -2.13 5.93
CA GLY A 37 7.39 -1.59 7.28
C GLY A 37 6.38 -0.46 7.54
N SER A 38 6.25 0.49 6.62
CA SER A 38 5.28 1.56 6.73
C SER A 38 3.84 1.06 6.67
N ASN A 39 3.55 0.08 5.81
CA ASN A 39 2.22 -0.53 5.75
C ASN A 39 1.87 -1.28 7.05
N LEU A 40 2.82 -2.04 7.59
CA LEU A 40 2.65 -2.75 8.86
C LEU A 40 2.47 -1.76 10.03
N PHE A 41 3.27 -0.70 10.07
CA PHE A 41 3.16 0.35 11.08
C PHE A 41 1.79 1.03 11.03
N ASN A 42 1.31 1.39 9.84
CA ASN A 42 0.00 2.01 9.66
C ASN A 42 -1.14 1.08 10.11
N MET A 43 -1.06 -0.21 9.80
CA MET A 43 -2.08 -1.18 10.20
C MET A 43 -2.05 -1.46 11.70
N LEU A 44 -0.90 -1.71 12.28
CA LEU A 44 -0.79 -2.16 13.67
C LEU A 44 -0.75 -0.99 14.66
N ALA A 45 0.10 0.01 14.40
CA ALA A 45 0.27 1.11 15.34
C ALA A 45 -0.82 2.17 15.17
N VAL A 46 -1.06 2.66 13.95
CA VAL A 46 -2.01 3.77 13.73
C VAL A 46 -3.45 3.29 13.92
N VAL A 47 -3.86 2.23 13.21
CA VAL A 47 -5.23 1.72 13.32
C VAL A 47 -5.46 1.10 14.70
N GLY A 48 -4.49 0.32 15.20
CA GLY A 48 -4.58 -0.29 16.54
C GLY A 48 -4.74 0.75 17.63
N LEU A 49 -3.91 1.80 17.63
CA LEU A 49 -3.99 2.88 18.62
C LEU A 49 -5.30 3.68 18.48
N ALA A 50 -5.72 3.97 17.26
CA ALA A 50 -6.99 4.64 17.02
C ALA A 50 -8.18 3.86 17.61
N CYS A 51 -8.22 2.53 17.41
CA CYS A 51 -9.26 1.67 17.96
C CYS A 51 -9.21 1.55 19.49
N VAL A 52 -8.02 1.67 20.09
CA VAL A 52 -7.90 1.72 21.57
C VAL A 52 -8.45 3.03 22.12
N ILE A 53 -8.20 4.15 21.45
CA ILE A 53 -8.68 5.48 21.89
C ILE A 53 -10.18 5.63 21.64
N SER A 54 -10.64 5.20 20.48
CA SER A 54 -12.05 5.25 20.10
C SER A 54 -12.41 3.96 19.36
N PRO A 55 -13.02 2.99 20.07
CA PRO A 55 -13.45 1.74 19.46
C PRO A 55 -14.42 2.01 18.30
N VAL A 56 -14.24 1.30 17.21
CA VAL A 56 -15.10 1.38 16.03
C VAL A 56 -16.11 0.25 16.11
N ASP A 57 -17.34 0.58 16.44
CA ASP A 57 -18.42 -0.42 16.61
C ASP A 57 -18.85 -1.04 15.28
N GLU A 58 -18.78 -0.27 14.18
CA GLU A 58 -19.16 -0.74 12.86
C GLU A 58 -18.17 -0.27 11.78
N PHE A 59 -17.52 -1.23 11.13
CA PHE A 59 -16.77 -0.94 9.90
C PHE A 59 -17.70 -0.93 8.69
N SER A 60 -17.52 0.04 7.81
CA SER A 60 -18.21 0.04 6.53
C SER A 60 -17.99 -1.30 5.81
N PRO A 61 -19.07 -1.93 5.26
CA PRO A 61 -18.94 -3.17 4.49
C PRO A 61 -17.94 -3.08 3.33
N TYR A 62 -17.76 -1.89 2.77
CA TYR A 62 -16.78 -1.64 1.71
C TYR A 62 -15.33 -1.81 2.20
N VAL A 63 -15.01 -1.35 3.41
CA VAL A 63 -13.68 -1.50 4.01
C VAL A 63 -13.36 -2.97 4.21
N LEU A 64 -14.30 -3.75 4.77
CA LEU A 64 -14.08 -5.16 5.08
C LEU A 64 -14.02 -6.04 3.83
N ARG A 65 -14.88 -5.78 2.84
CA ARG A 65 -15.02 -6.68 1.68
C ARG A 65 -14.17 -6.29 0.49
N ARG A 66 -13.75 -5.04 0.39
CA ARG A 66 -13.00 -4.52 -0.76
C ARG A 66 -11.59 -4.07 -0.34
N ASP A 67 -11.50 -3.13 0.60
CA ASP A 67 -10.24 -2.42 0.87
C ASP A 67 -9.23 -3.30 1.61
N LEU A 68 -9.68 -4.03 2.65
CA LEU A 68 -8.82 -4.95 3.40
C LEU A 68 -8.29 -6.11 2.56
N PRO A 69 -9.13 -6.85 1.79
CA PRO A 69 -8.62 -7.92 0.94
C PRO A 69 -7.67 -7.42 -0.15
N LEU A 70 -7.96 -6.27 -0.75
CA LEU A 70 -7.10 -5.68 -1.77
C LEU A 70 -5.73 -5.30 -1.20
N ASN A 71 -5.70 -4.64 -0.04
CA ASN A 71 -4.46 -4.27 0.64
C ASN A 71 -3.66 -5.52 1.06
N ALA A 72 -4.33 -6.54 1.59
CA ALA A 72 -3.69 -7.80 1.96
C ALA A 72 -3.09 -8.52 0.75
N LEU A 73 -3.81 -8.57 -0.38
CA LEU A 73 -3.33 -9.18 -1.63
C LEU A 73 -2.13 -8.42 -2.19
N LEU A 74 -2.17 -7.09 -2.22
CA LEU A 74 -1.05 -6.27 -2.69
C LEU A 74 0.18 -6.45 -1.80
N SER A 75 0.02 -6.39 -0.48
CA SER A 75 1.11 -6.60 0.48
C SER A 75 1.72 -8.00 0.36
N LEU A 76 0.89 -9.02 0.23
CA LEU A 76 1.33 -10.40 0.04
C LEU A 76 2.06 -10.57 -1.30
N SER A 77 1.57 -9.95 -2.37
CA SER A 77 2.22 -9.99 -3.67
C SER A 77 3.63 -9.37 -3.64
N ILE A 78 3.80 -8.23 -2.95
CA ILE A 78 5.11 -7.59 -2.76
C ILE A 78 6.06 -8.53 -2.00
N LEU A 79 5.57 -9.20 -0.95
CA LEU A 79 6.33 -10.17 -0.18
C LEU A 79 6.77 -11.36 -1.04
N ILE A 80 5.85 -11.95 -1.80
CA ILE A 80 6.13 -13.12 -2.66
C ILE A 80 7.17 -12.77 -3.72
N PHE A 81 7.03 -11.64 -4.40
CA PHE A 81 7.98 -11.21 -5.42
C PHE A 81 9.31 -10.73 -4.82
N GLY A 82 9.27 -10.07 -3.66
CA GLY A 82 10.46 -9.59 -2.95
C GLY A 82 11.30 -10.70 -2.35
N LEU A 83 10.69 -11.75 -1.83
CA LEU A 83 11.39 -12.87 -1.19
C LEU A 83 11.89 -13.94 -2.19
N ASN A 84 11.58 -13.82 -3.50
CA ASN A 84 11.93 -14.83 -4.49
C ASN A 84 11.68 -16.27 -4.02
N CYS A 85 10.45 -16.57 -3.63
CA CYS A 85 10.05 -17.88 -3.10
C CYS A 85 10.40 -19.05 -4.04
N ARG A 86 10.68 -18.77 -5.31
CA ARG A 86 11.06 -19.79 -6.31
C ARG A 86 12.55 -20.16 -6.25
N ASN A 87 13.42 -19.26 -5.81
CA ASN A 87 14.86 -19.47 -5.71
C ASN A 87 15.42 -18.72 -4.48
N PRO A 88 15.39 -19.33 -3.28
CA PRO A 88 15.81 -18.65 -2.05
C PRO A 88 17.29 -18.21 -2.01
N LYS A 89 18.09 -18.69 -2.96
CA LYS A 89 19.53 -18.36 -3.07
C LYS A 89 19.81 -17.10 -3.87
N GLU A 90 18.80 -16.55 -4.57
CA GLU A 90 18.94 -15.34 -5.36
C GLU A 90 18.09 -14.22 -4.76
N PRO A 91 18.58 -12.97 -4.73
CA PRO A 91 17.77 -11.84 -4.27
C PRO A 91 16.51 -11.69 -5.12
N GLY A 92 15.39 -11.41 -4.48
CA GLY A 92 14.13 -11.18 -5.16
C GLY A 92 14.26 -10.04 -6.17
N ARG A 93 13.65 -10.22 -7.33
CA ARG A 93 13.65 -9.21 -8.41
C ARG A 93 12.23 -8.88 -8.79
N ILE A 94 11.83 -7.65 -8.51
CA ILE A 94 10.57 -7.11 -9.02
C ILE A 94 10.81 -6.63 -10.47
N ARG A 95 10.13 -7.25 -11.42
CA ARG A 95 10.22 -6.89 -12.82
C ARG A 95 9.36 -5.67 -13.12
N ARG A 96 9.75 -4.90 -14.13
CA ARG A 96 8.98 -3.72 -14.57
C ARG A 96 7.51 -4.03 -14.92
N ARG A 97 7.21 -5.26 -15.37
CA ARG A 97 5.83 -5.71 -15.66
C ARG A 97 4.98 -5.83 -14.41
N GLU A 98 5.54 -6.36 -13.33
CA GLU A 98 4.88 -6.50 -12.03
C GLU A 98 4.64 -5.12 -11.39
N ALA A 99 5.63 -4.24 -11.46
CA ALA A 99 5.50 -2.86 -11.01
C ALA A 99 4.44 -2.09 -11.83
N ALA A 100 4.39 -2.28 -13.15
CA ALA A 100 3.37 -1.67 -13.99
C ALA A 100 1.96 -2.20 -13.66
N LEU A 101 1.82 -3.49 -13.35
CA LEU A 101 0.56 -4.07 -12.90
C LEU A 101 0.08 -3.41 -11.60
N TRP A 102 0.95 -3.23 -10.61
CA TRP A 102 0.59 -2.57 -9.35
C TRP A 102 0.18 -1.12 -9.55
N LEU A 103 0.87 -0.39 -10.45
CA LEU A 103 0.47 0.96 -10.83
C LEU A 103 -0.91 1.00 -11.50
N LEU A 104 -1.21 0.05 -12.38
CA LEU A 104 -2.53 -0.07 -13.01
C LEU A 104 -3.61 -0.36 -11.98
N VAL A 105 -3.36 -1.26 -11.03
CA VAL A 105 -4.29 -1.55 -9.92
C VAL A 105 -4.52 -0.31 -9.08
N PHE A 106 -3.46 0.43 -8.74
CA PHE A 106 -3.56 1.68 -7.98
C PHE A 106 -4.40 2.74 -8.69
N VAL A 107 -4.12 2.98 -9.97
CA VAL A 107 -4.87 3.95 -10.78
C VAL A 107 -6.34 3.51 -10.91
N GLY A 108 -6.58 2.24 -11.22
CA GLY A 108 -7.93 1.69 -11.32
C GLY A 108 -8.73 1.82 -10.03
N TYR A 109 -8.11 1.48 -8.91
CA TYR A 109 -8.72 1.64 -7.58
C TYR A 109 -9.02 3.12 -7.27
N SER A 110 -8.07 4.02 -7.54
CA SER A 110 -8.25 5.46 -7.33
C SER A 110 -9.40 6.03 -8.17
N VAL A 111 -9.53 5.59 -9.41
CA VAL A 111 -10.64 5.97 -10.31
C VAL A 111 -11.98 5.47 -9.75
N VAL A 112 -12.06 4.22 -9.34
CA VAL A 112 -13.29 3.64 -8.75
C VAL A 112 -13.69 4.42 -7.49
N MET A 113 -12.74 4.71 -6.61
CA MET A 113 -12.99 5.52 -5.40
C MET A 113 -13.52 6.91 -5.74
N PHE A 114 -12.91 7.57 -6.72
CA PHE A 114 -13.33 8.90 -7.16
C PHE A 114 -14.75 8.89 -7.76
N LEU A 115 -15.08 7.87 -8.56
CA LEU A 115 -16.41 7.75 -9.18
C LEU A 115 -17.49 7.46 -8.14
N GLN A 116 -17.20 6.64 -7.14
CA GLN A 116 -18.12 6.38 -6.03
C GLN A 116 -18.37 7.63 -5.19
N GLU A 117 -17.34 8.43 -4.98
CA GLU A 117 -17.43 9.67 -4.19
C GLU A 117 -18.23 10.75 -4.92
N THR A 118 -18.14 10.80 -6.25
CA THR A 118 -18.90 11.74 -7.11
C THR A 118 -20.32 11.27 -7.41
N GLY A 119 -20.75 10.13 -6.84
CA GLY A 119 -22.10 9.59 -7.03
C GLY A 119 -22.39 9.13 -8.48
N ARG A 120 -21.33 8.76 -9.22
CA ARG A 120 -21.43 8.26 -10.61
C ARG A 120 -21.40 6.74 -10.73
N LEU A 121 -21.24 6.04 -9.60
CA LEU A 121 -21.37 4.58 -9.46
C LEU A 121 -22.20 4.24 -8.25
#